data_7e24e20f5e767e5e9573cd69ed2a469d
#
_entry.id   7e24e20f5e767e5e9573cd69ed2a469d
#
_cell.length_a   1.000
_cell.length_b   1.000
_cell.length_c   1.000
_cell.angle_alpha   90.00
_cell.angle_beta   90.00
_cell.angle_gamma   90.00
#
_symmetry.space_group_name_H-M   'P 1'
#
loop_
_entity.id
_entity.type
_entity.pdbx_description
1 polymer ?
#
loop_
_entity_poly.entity_id
_entity_poly.type
_entity_poly.pdbx_seq_one_letter_code
_entity_poly.pdbx_strand_id
1 'polypeptide(L)'
;MYDNIPSELKQLKNWCVWKYQERNGKKTKIPFNAATGEFAKSNDSSTWSDYQTAVNCKGADGVGFFFEPPYVGVDLDNIEDDLHLYKNGERLDNIVAEFTDAFKSYTEVSPSGNGLHIIIKGKIPGNRKRKGNIEMYDSGRFFTMTGNKISKYSEINNVNPKVFKEIYSKYLPDNTIPIPTRNTVQTIHNLSEMDILNEIYKSKQARLFDDLMKGHWDRHYTSQSEADIAMANILAFWCAKDYSQMDSIFRQSGLYRDKWDEKRKNSTYGEQTLFKAINETSNIYTPKQEKEPLKYAPVSYTHLTLPTKA
;
A
#
# COMPACT_ATOMS: atom_id res chain seq x y z
N MET A 1 -18.20 -15.86 9.56
CA MET A 1 -17.70 -14.46 9.54
C MET A 1 -17.31 -14.06 8.10
N TYR A 2 -16.59 -14.91 7.35
CA TYR A 2 -16.05 -14.56 6.02
C TYR A 2 -16.90 -15.09 4.83
N ASP A 3 -18.15 -15.47 5.06
CA ASP A 3 -19.00 -16.12 4.05
C ASP A 3 -19.32 -15.19 2.87
N ASN A 4 -19.50 -13.91 3.16
CA ASN A 4 -19.82 -12.87 2.17
C ASN A 4 -18.65 -12.43 1.28
N ILE A 5 -17.42 -12.86 1.57
CA ILE A 5 -16.28 -12.56 0.69
C ILE A 5 -16.53 -13.23 -0.66
N PRO A 6 -16.32 -12.53 -1.79
CA PRO A 6 -16.54 -13.07 -3.13
C PRO A 6 -15.79 -14.39 -3.36
N SER A 7 -16.47 -15.39 -3.95
CA SER A 7 -15.88 -16.69 -4.23
C SER A 7 -14.67 -16.62 -5.14
N GLU A 8 -14.64 -15.63 -6.02
CA GLU A 8 -13.51 -15.33 -6.90
C GLU A 8 -12.23 -15.08 -6.11
N LEU A 9 -12.26 -14.25 -5.05
CA LEU A 9 -11.09 -14.00 -4.22
C LEU A 9 -10.67 -15.23 -3.41
N LYS A 10 -11.63 -16.04 -2.97
CA LYS A 10 -11.37 -17.28 -2.22
C LYS A 10 -10.58 -18.32 -3.01
N GLN A 11 -10.60 -18.24 -4.34
CA GLN A 11 -9.84 -19.14 -5.22
C GLN A 11 -8.38 -18.72 -5.42
N LEU A 12 -8.01 -17.50 -5.00
CA LEU A 12 -6.68 -16.98 -5.18
C LEU A 12 -5.76 -17.32 -4.00
N LYS A 13 -4.46 -17.28 -4.25
CA LYS A 13 -3.41 -17.48 -3.23
C LYS A 13 -2.86 -16.14 -2.73
N ASN A 14 -3.71 -15.11 -2.64
CA ASN A 14 -3.34 -13.74 -2.27
C ASN A 14 -3.65 -13.43 -0.80
N TRP A 15 -3.75 -14.45 0.05
CA TRP A 15 -4.21 -14.29 1.42
C TRP A 15 -3.07 -14.26 2.41
N CYS A 16 -3.31 -13.59 3.53
CA CYS A 16 -2.48 -13.64 4.73
C CYS A 16 -3.38 -13.62 5.96
N VAL A 17 -2.79 -13.84 7.10
CA VAL A 17 -3.35 -13.43 8.38
C VAL A 17 -2.64 -12.20 8.87
N TRP A 18 -3.26 -11.42 9.74
CA TRP A 18 -2.61 -10.26 10.32
C TRP A 18 -2.77 -10.26 11.84
N LYS A 19 -1.82 -9.59 12.51
CA LYS A 19 -1.83 -9.36 13.96
C LYS A 19 -1.50 -7.91 14.24
N TYR A 20 -2.07 -7.39 15.32
CA TYR A 20 -1.61 -6.11 15.86
C TYR A 20 -0.24 -6.27 16.50
N GLN A 21 0.68 -5.41 16.11
CA GLN A 21 1.95 -5.22 16.80
C GLN A 21 2.10 -3.74 17.17
N GLU A 22 2.66 -3.50 18.32
CA GLU A 22 3.02 -2.15 18.72
C GLU A 22 4.35 -1.77 18.09
N ARG A 23 4.34 -0.67 17.33
CA ARG A 23 5.54 -0.06 16.75
C ARG A 23 5.53 1.42 17.07
N ASN A 24 6.57 1.90 17.73
CA ASN A 24 6.70 3.32 18.12
C ASN A 24 5.45 3.84 18.86
N GLY A 25 4.88 3.05 19.77
CA GLY A 25 3.68 3.41 20.54
C GLY A 25 2.36 3.38 19.74
N LYS A 26 2.39 2.92 18.47
CA LYS A 26 1.18 2.76 17.64
C LYS A 26 0.90 1.29 17.32
N LYS A 27 -0.36 0.89 17.46
CA LYS A 27 -0.81 -0.43 17.01
C LYS A 27 -0.85 -0.46 15.49
N THR A 28 -0.07 -1.37 14.90
CA THR A 28 0.04 -1.56 13.45
C THR A 28 -0.39 -2.97 13.10
N LYS A 29 -1.12 -3.15 12.01
CA LYS A 29 -1.52 -4.45 11.48
C LYS A 29 -0.38 -5.01 10.64
N ILE A 30 0.20 -6.12 11.06
CA ILE A 30 1.33 -6.76 10.37
C ILE A 30 0.85 -8.06 9.73
N PRO A 31 1.11 -8.26 8.42
CA PRO A 31 0.72 -9.49 7.72
C PRO A 31 1.70 -10.63 7.96
N PHE A 32 1.16 -11.84 8.09
CA PHE A 32 1.91 -13.08 8.26
C PHE A 32 1.38 -14.15 7.29
N ASN A 33 2.26 -15.03 6.84
CA ASN A 33 1.88 -16.24 6.14
C ASN A 33 1.12 -17.15 7.10
N ALA A 34 -0.08 -17.56 6.72
CA ALA A 34 -0.95 -18.33 7.60
C ALA A 34 -0.47 -19.76 7.84
N ALA A 35 0.35 -20.32 6.94
CA ALA A 35 0.89 -21.67 7.05
C ALA A 35 2.18 -21.72 7.88
N THR A 36 3.09 -20.74 7.69
CA THR A 36 4.42 -20.74 8.31
C THR A 36 4.50 -19.89 9.57
N GLY A 37 3.62 -18.89 9.70
CA GLY A 37 3.68 -17.90 10.77
C GLY A 37 4.77 -16.83 10.58
N GLU A 38 5.49 -16.84 9.46
CA GLU A 38 6.49 -15.85 9.11
C GLU A 38 5.85 -14.57 8.55
N PHE A 39 6.61 -13.49 8.49
CA PHE A 39 6.12 -12.25 7.87
C PHE A 39 5.75 -12.45 6.41
N ALA A 40 4.55 -12.01 6.02
CA ALA A 40 4.15 -11.94 4.63
C ALA A 40 4.52 -10.57 4.04
N LYS A 41 5.05 -10.57 2.81
CA LYS A 41 5.49 -9.35 2.11
C LYS A 41 4.50 -9.04 1.00
N SER A 42 4.11 -7.78 0.89
CA SER A 42 3.13 -7.34 -0.12
C SER A 42 3.65 -7.35 -1.57
N ASN A 43 4.95 -7.56 -1.76
CA ASN A 43 5.64 -7.63 -3.05
C ASN A 43 6.26 -9.01 -3.33
N ASP A 44 5.94 -10.03 -2.52
CA ASP A 44 6.48 -11.38 -2.65
C ASP A 44 5.37 -12.42 -2.44
N SER A 45 4.75 -12.86 -3.54
CA SER A 45 3.64 -13.80 -3.51
C SER A 45 4.01 -15.19 -2.97
N SER A 46 5.31 -15.54 -2.90
CA SER A 46 5.75 -16.79 -2.27
C SER A 46 5.51 -16.80 -0.76
N THR A 47 5.34 -15.63 -0.14
CA THR A 47 5.05 -15.45 1.29
C THR A 47 3.56 -15.44 1.61
N TRP A 48 2.68 -15.57 0.60
CA TRP A 48 1.23 -15.53 0.78
C TRP A 48 0.66 -16.92 1.02
N SER A 49 -0.61 -16.97 1.38
CA SER A 49 -1.34 -18.20 1.69
C SER A 49 -2.58 -18.33 0.80
N ASP A 50 -3.18 -19.50 0.76
CA ASP A 50 -4.53 -19.66 0.25
C ASP A 50 -5.58 -19.24 1.30
N TYR A 51 -6.81 -19.05 0.83
CA TYR A 51 -7.95 -18.62 1.65
C TYR A 51 -8.24 -19.59 2.80
N GLN A 52 -8.28 -20.89 2.54
CA GLN A 52 -8.65 -21.89 3.54
C GLN A 52 -7.63 -21.93 4.68
N THR A 53 -6.37 -21.88 4.35
CA THR A 53 -5.28 -21.80 5.33
C THR A 53 -5.41 -20.52 6.17
N ALA A 54 -5.70 -19.38 5.54
CA ALA A 54 -5.84 -18.12 6.24
C ALA A 54 -7.02 -18.08 7.22
N VAL A 55 -8.20 -18.52 6.80
CA VAL A 55 -9.41 -18.47 7.66
C VAL A 55 -9.38 -19.50 8.81
N ASN A 56 -8.61 -20.57 8.66
CA ASN A 56 -8.45 -21.60 9.69
C ASN A 56 -7.26 -21.33 10.64
N CYS A 57 -6.45 -20.31 10.37
CA CYS A 57 -5.30 -19.98 11.20
C CYS A 57 -5.74 -19.45 12.57
N LYS A 58 -5.32 -20.12 13.63
CA LYS A 58 -5.64 -19.74 15.01
C LYS A 58 -4.66 -18.70 15.54
N GLY A 59 -5.16 -17.80 16.40
CA GLY A 59 -4.32 -16.80 17.07
C GLY A 59 -3.92 -15.62 16.20
N ALA A 60 -4.59 -15.40 15.06
CA ALA A 60 -4.54 -14.18 14.28
C ALA A 60 -5.69 -13.25 14.65
N ASP A 61 -5.52 -11.95 14.42
CA ASP A 61 -6.57 -10.94 14.63
C ASP A 61 -7.54 -10.86 13.44
N GLY A 62 -7.17 -11.43 12.30
CA GLY A 62 -8.02 -11.57 11.12
C GLY A 62 -7.25 -11.99 9.88
N VAL A 63 -7.97 -12.00 8.75
CA VAL A 63 -7.41 -12.32 7.43
C VAL A 63 -7.21 -11.06 6.60
N GLY A 64 -6.28 -11.10 5.68
CA GLY A 64 -5.99 -10.01 4.75
C GLY A 64 -5.79 -10.53 3.34
N PHE A 65 -5.98 -9.64 2.36
CA PHE A 65 -5.84 -9.93 0.95
C PHE A 65 -4.84 -8.98 0.31
N PHE A 66 -3.82 -9.51 -0.38
CA PHE A 66 -2.85 -8.76 -1.15
C PHE A 66 -3.38 -8.48 -2.56
N PHE A 67 -3.23 -7.22 -2.99
CA PHE A 67 -3.68 -6.84 -4.32
C PHE A 67 -2.60 -7.06 -5.37
N GLU A 68 -3.05 -7.63 -6.49
CA GLU A 68 -2.33 -7.70 -7.77
C GLU A 68 -3.32 -7.44 -8.91
N PRO A 69 -2.90 -6.86 -10.02
CA PRO A 69 -3.77 -6.69 -11.18
C PRO A 69 -4.46 -8.00 -11.58
N PRO A 70 -5.75 -7.96 -11.92
CA PRO A 70 -6.56 -6.77 -12.20
C PRO A 70 -7.27 -6.17 -10.99
N TYR A 71 -7.04 -6.65 -9.77
CA TYR A 71 -7.77 -6.22 -8.58
C TYR A 71 -7.23 -4.90 -8.04
N VAL A 72 -8.16 -4.04 -7.65
CA VAL A 72 -7.88 -2.77 -6.98
C VAL A 72 -8.66 -2.72 -5.69
N GLY A 73 -7.97 -2.43 -4.59
CA GLY A 73 -8.57 -2.09 -3.31
C GLY A 73 -8.76 -0.58 -3.20
N VAL A 74 -9.94 -0.18 -2.80
CA VAL A 74 -10.30 1.20 -2.46
C VAL A 74 -10.63 1.25 -0.99
N ASP A 75 -9.94 2.11 -0.24
CA ASP A 75 -10.11 2.29 1.19
C ASP A 75 -10.64 3.70 1.47
N LEU A 76 -11.72 3.76 2.22
CA LEU A 76 -12.33 4.99 2.71
C LEU A 76 -12.26 4.96 4.23
N ASP A 77 -11.36 5.75 4.82
CA ASP A 77 -11.16 5.85 6.26
C ASP A 77 -11.96 7.01 6.88
N ASN A 78 -12.28 6.93 8.17
CA ASN A 78 -12.91 8.00 8.96
C ASN A 78 -14.15 8.60 8.27
N ILE A 79 -15.08 7.73 7.87
CA ILE A 79 -16.35 8.06 7.21
C ILE A 79 -17.55 7.59 8.06
N GLU A 80 -17.42 7.63 9.38
CA GLU A 80 -18.38 7.06 10.31
C GLU A 80 -19.78 7.64 10.14
N ASP A 81 -19.89 8.96 9.98
CA ASP A 81 -21.15 9.66 9.77
C ASP A 81 -21.81 9.26 8.46
N ASP A 82 -21.06 9.29 7.36
CA ASP A 82 -21.55 8.86 6.04
C ASP A 82 -21.98 7.40 6.04
N LEU A 83 -21.23 6.54 6.74
CA LEU A 83 -21.55 5.13 6.87
C LEU A 83 -22.84 4.89 7.65
N HIS A 84 -23.06 5.65 8.71
CA HIS A 84 -24.30 5.61 9.49
C HIS A 84 -25.51 6.07 8.67
N LEU A 85 -25.40 7.22 7.99
CA LEU A 85 -26.43 7.75 7.09
C LEU A 85 -26.77 6.77 5.96
N TYR A 86 -25.74 6.19 5.32
CA TYR A 86 -25.93 5.18 4.29
C TYR A 86 -26.70 3.95 4.76
N LYS A 87 -26.39 3.44 5.97
CA LYS A 87 -27.09 2.29 6.57
C LYS A 87 -28.56 2.61 6.86
N ASN A 88 -28.88 3.87 7.13
CA ASN A 88 -30.25 4.35 7.36
C ASN A 88 -31.00 4.68 6.05
N GLY A 89 -30.36 4.48 4.89
CA GLY A 89 -30.96 4.73 3.57
C GLY A 89 -30.76 6.14 3.05
N GLU A 90 -30.01 6.99 3.76
CA GLU A 90 -29.67 8.34 3.32
C GLU A 90 -28.49 8.32 2.35
N ARG A 91 -28.74 8.74 1.12
CA ARG A 91 -27.77 8.59 0.02
C ARG A 91 -27.35 9.92 -0.60
N LEU A 92 -28.07 11.00 -0.29
CA LEU A 92 -27.75 12.33 -0.84
C LEU A 92 -26.49 12.88 -0.18
N ASP A 93 -25.56 13.40 -1.00
CA ASP A 93 -24.28 13.95 -0.55
C ASP A 93 -23.45 13.00 0.34
N ASN A 94 -23.62 11.67 0.14
CA ASN A 94 -23.02 10.63 0.92
C ASN A 94 -21.91 9.94 0.13
N ILE A 95 -20.67 9.98 0.63
CA ILE A 95 -19.50 9.41 -0.05
C ILE A 95 -19.60 7.89 -0.23
N VAL A 96 -20.19 7.17 0.74
CA VAL A 96 -20.40 5.72 0.66
C VAL A 96 -21.34 5.40 -0.50
N ALA A 97 -22.43 6.16 -0.64
CA ALA A 97 -23.38 6.01 -1.74
C ALA A 97 -22.71 6.29 -3.09
N GLU A 98 -21.94 7.36 -3.19
CA GLU A 98 -21.25 7.74 -4.41
C GLU A 98 -20.30 6.64 -4.90
N PHE A 99 -19.45 6.11 -4.03
CA PHE A 99 -18.51 5.06 -4.39
C PHE A 99 -19.18 3.72 -4.69
N THR A 100 -20.18 3.32 -3.89
CA THR A 100 -20.90 2.06 -4.10
C THR A 100 -21.74 2.08 -5.36
N ASP A 101 -22.34 3.21 -5.73
CA ASP A 101 -23.13 3.36 -6.97
C ASP A 101 -22.24 3.46 -8.22
N ALA A 102 -21.09 4.12 -8.11
CA ALA A 102 -20.14 4.22 -9.21
C ALA A 102 -19.49 2.86 -9.52
N PHE A 103 -19.03 2.16 -8.51
CA PHE A 103 -18.25 0.93 -8.70
C PHE A 103 -19.11 -0.33 -8.78
N LYS A 104 -20.26 -0.37 -8.13
CA LYS A 104 -21.22 -1.50 -8.13
C LYS A 104 -20.55 -2.84 -7.83
N SER A 105 -19.70 -2.86 -6.86
CA SER A 105 -18.81 -3.97 -6.52
C SER A 105 -18.92 -4.37 -5.05
N TYR A 106 -18.31 -5.49 -4.71
CA TYR A 106 -18.20 -5.93 -3.33
C TYR A 106 -17.63 -4.84 -2.44
N THR A 107 -18.35 -4.54 -1.37
CA THR A 107 -18.00 -3.50 -0.39
C THR A 107 -18.27 -4.02 1.01
N GLU A 108 -17.30 -3.87 1.88
CA GLU A 108 -17.38 -4.27 3.28
C GLU A 108 -16.96 -3.15 4.24
N VAL A 109 -17.44 -3.22 5.48
CA VAL A 109 -16.99 -2.35 6.55
C VAL A 109 -15.60 -2.80 7.02
N SER A 110 -14.68 -1.86 7.17
CA SER A 110 -13.33 -2.11 7.67
C SER A 110 -13.34 -2.62 9.14
N PRO A 111 -12.26 -3.24 9.63
CA PRO A 111 -12.21 -3.75 11.02
C PRO A 111 -12.39 -2.71 12.10
N SER A 112 -12.08 -1.44 11.84
CA SER A 112 -12.31 -0.34 12.78
C SER A 112 -13.79 0.00 12.97
N GLY A 113 -14.63 -0.37 11.99
CA GLY A 113 -16.04 -0.05 11.97
C GLY A 113 -16.40 1.33 11.41
N ASN A 114 -15.41 2.18 11.17
CA ASN A 114 -15.57 3.58 10.73
C ASN A 114 -15.07 3.85 9.32
N GLY A 115 -14.75 2.80 8.54
CA GLY A 115 -14.28 2.88 7.17
C GLY A 115 -14.83 1.77 6.29
N LEU A 116 -14.52 1.81 5.01
CA LEU A 116 -14.95 0.83 4.00
C LEU A 116 -13.79 0.36 3.15
N HIS A 117 -13.84 -0.91 2.79
CA HIS A 117 -13.05 -1.49 1.71
C HIS A 117 -13.96 -1.82 0.53
N ILE A 118 -13.61 -1.34 -0.66
CA ILE A 118 -14.29 -1.70 -1.91
C ILE A 118 -13.28 -2.41 -2.79
N ILE A 119 -13.63 -3.57 -3.33
CA ILE A 119 -12.75 -4.31 -4.23
C ILE A 119 -13.34 -4.28 -5.62
N ILE A 120 -12.57 -3.84 -6.59
CA ILE A 120 -12.94 -3.73 -8.00
C ILE A 120 -11.89 -4.38 -8.90
N LYS A 121 -12.25 -4.61 -10.16
CA LYS A 121 -11.29 -4.87 -11.23
C LYS A 121 -11.14 -3.62 -12.09
N GLY A 122 -9.89 -3.31 -12.44
CA GLY A 122 -9.57 -2.18 -13.29
C GLY A 122 -8.09 -1.82 -13.22
N LYS A 123 -7.76 -0.69 -13.84
CA LYS A 123 -6.44 -0.07 -13.75
C LYS A 123 -6.60 1.30 -13.15
N ILE A 124 -5.84 1.61 -12.10
CA ILE A 124 -5.87 2.93 -11.47
C ILE A 124 -5.49 3.99 -12.51
N PRO A 125 -6.33 5.03 -12.71
CA PRO A 125 -6.17 5.99 -13.81
C PRO A 125 -4.93 6.89 -13.74
N GLY A 126 -4.33 7.05 -12.56
CA GLY A 126 -3.17 7.92 -12.34
C GLY A 126 -2.20 7.37 -11.30
N ASN A 127 -1.25 8.19 -10.88
CA ASN A 127 -0.14 7.77 -10.00
C ASN A 127 -0.44 7.98 -8.51
N ARG A 128 -1.37 8.84 -8.18
CA ARG A 128 -1.68 9.16 -6.80
C ARG A 128 -2.49 8.05 -6.16
N LYS A 129 -1.96 7.46 -5.08
CA LYS A 129 -2.60 6.34 -4.39
C LYS A 129 -3.41 6.76 -3.17
N ARG A 130 -3.13 7.95 -2.61
CA ARG A 130 -3.78 8.46 -1.39
C ARG A 130 -4.00 9.97 -1.41
N LYS A 131 -5.15 10.41 -0.86
CA LYS A 131 -5.43 11.80 -0.49
C LYS A 131 -6.44 11.84 0.65
N GLY A 132 -6.01 12.42 1.77
CA GLY A 132 -6.84 12.43 2.98
C GLY A 132 -7.22 11.02 3.43
N ASN A 133 -8.52 10.77 3.48
CA ASN A 133 -9.11 9.51 3.94
C ASN A 133 -9.37 8.49 2.83
N ILE A 134 -8.90 8.73 1.60
CA ILE A 134 -9.17 7.89 0.44
C ILE A 134 -7.86 7.32 -0.09
N GLU A 135 -7.81 5.99 -0.22
CA GLU A 135 -6.68 5.26 -0.77
C GLU A 135 -7.14 4.29 -1.86
N MET A 136 -6.28 4.08 -2.88
CA MET A 136 -6.52 3.11 -3.96
C MET A 136 -5.22 2.38 -4.28
N TYR A 137 -5.22 1.06 -4.19
CA TYR A 137 -4.04 0.23 -4.42
C TYR A 137 -4.37 -0.96 -5.33
N ASP A 138 -3.49 -1.23 -6.28
CA ASP A 138 -3.49 -2.40 -7.16
C ASP A 138 -2.29 -3.32 -6.94
N SER A 139 -1.37 -2.94 -6.04
CA SER A 139 -0.18 -3.69 -5.68
C SER A 139 0.49 -3.10 -4.43
N GLY A 140 1.42 -3.85 -3.84
CA GLY A 140 2.25 -3.37 -2.72
C GLY A 140 1.51 -3.14 -1.41
N ARG A 141 0.25 -3.57 -1.30
CA ARG A 141 -0.60 -3.42 -0.11
C ARG A 141 -1.43 -4.67 0.14
N PHE A 142 -1.81 -4.87 1.39
CA PHE A 142 -2.90 -5.76 1.74
C PHE A 142 -4.00 -4.98 2.45
N PHE A 143 -5.25 -5.40 2.23
CA PHE A 143 -6.35 -4.95 3.06
C PHE A 143 -6.77 -6.06 4.02
N THR A 144 -7.14 -5.66 5.22
CA THR A 144 -7.80 -6.57 6.16
C THR A 144 -9.20 -6.85 5.66
N MET A 145 -9.58 -8.13 5.61
CA MET A 145 -10.89 -8.54 5.11
C MET A 145 -11.80 -8.95 6.26
N THR A 146 -13.01 -8.43 6.27
CA THR A 146 -13.97 -8.64 7.36
C THR A 146 -15.13 -9.55 6.97
N GLY A 147 -15.52 -9.56 5.69
CA GLY A 147 -16.75 -10.20 5.23
C GLY A 147 -18.03 -9.46 5.69
N ASN A 148 -17.88 -8.31 6.39
CA ASN A 148 -19.00 -7.49 6.84
C ASN A 148 -19.53 -6.63 5.67
N LYS A 149 -20.19 -7.31 4.73
CA LYS A 149 -20.69 -6.71 3.49
C LYS A 149 -21.79 -5.70 3.78
N ILE A 150 -21.69 -4.52 3.17
CA ILE A 150 -22.66 -3.43 3.31
C ILE A 150 -23.44 -3.16 2.02
N SER A 151 -22.81 -3.37 0.85
CA SER A 151 -23.47 -3.14 -0.44
C SER A 151 -24.38 -4.30 -0.83
N LYS A 152 -25.33 -4.05 -1.75
CA LYS A 152 -26.11 -5.11 -2.38
C LYS A 152 -25.32 -5.99 -3.34
N TYR A 153 -24.15 -5.54 -3.76
CA TYR A 153 -23.29 -6.25 -4.71
C TYR A 153 -22.42 -7.28 -3.99
N SER A 154 -22.46 -8.52 -4.46
CA SER A 154 -21.70 -9.63 -3.87
C SER A 154 -20.49 -10.02 -4.71
N GLU A 155 -20.43 -9.56 -5.96
CA GLU A 155 -19.37 -9.87 -6.93
C GLU A 155 -18.42 -8.69 -7.09
N ILE A 156 -17.24 -8.97 -7.62
CA ILE A 156 -16.25 -7.94 -7.95
C ILE A 156 -16.51 -7.48 -9.38
N ASN A 157 -16.83 -6.21 -9.53
CA ASN A 157 -17.14 -5.63 -10.82
C ASN A 157 -15.88 -5.20 -11.58
N ASN A 158 -15.89 -5.39 -12.89
CA ASN A 158 -14.93 -4.78 -13.79
C ASN A 158 -15.42 -3.35 -14.10
N VAL A 159 -14.86 -2.37 -13.42
CA VAL A 159 -15.35 -1.00 -13.47
C VAL A 159 -15.05 -0.35 -14.82
N ASN A 160 -16.06 0.33 -15.38
CA ASN A 160 -15.88 1.10 -16.59
C ASN A 160 -14.75 2.14 -16.40
N PRO A 161 -13.71 2.14 -17.26
CA PRO A 161 -12.57 3.04 -17.12
C PRO A 161 -12.93 4.52 -17.06
N LYS A 162 -14.02 4.96 -17.72
CA LYS A 162 -14.50 6.34 -17.68
C LYS A 162 -15.03 6.69 -16.28
N VAL A 163 -15.88 5.82 -15.70
CA VAL A 163 -16.41 5.99 -14.35
C VAL A 163 -15.28 5.98 -13.33
N PHE A 164 -14.34 5.05 -13.46
CA PHE A 164 -13.18 4.99 -12.57
C PHE A 164 -12.35 6.28 -12.64
N LYS A 165 -12.11 6.80 -13.85
CA LYS A 165 -11.38 8.05 -14.05
C LYS A 165 -12.12 9.26 -13.46
N GLU A 166 -13.45 9.32 -13.54
CA GLU A 166 -14.26 10.39 -12.95
C GLU A 166 -14.11 10.40 -11.42
N ILE A 167 -14.32 9.26 -10.77
CA ILE A 167 -14.13 9.12 -9.30
C ILE A 167 -12.69 9.42 -8.91
N TYR A 168 -11.71 8.84 -9.62
CA TYR A 168 -10.31 9.07 -9.36
C TYR A 168 -9.95 10.56 -9.45
N SER A 169 -10.35 11.24 -10.51
CA SER A 169 -10.04 12.66 -10.73
C SER A 169 -10.69 13.58 -9.70
N LYS A 170 -11.85 13.20 -9.18
CA LYS A 170 -12.54 13.95 -8.11
C LYS A 170 -11.80 13.84 -6.77
N TYR A 171 -11.39 12.63 -6.40
CA TYR A 171 -10.88 12.34 -5.07
C TYR A 171 -9.36 12.26 -4.97
N LEU A 172 -8.71 11.76 -6.01
CA LEU A 172 -7.26 11.59 -6.11
C LEU A 172 -6.69 12.34 -7.33
N PRO A 173 -7.04 13.63 -7.54
CA PRO A 173 -6.54 14.34 -8.71
C PRO A 173 -5.02 14.26 -8.75
N ASP A 174 -4.45 13.87 -9.89
CA ASP A 174 -3.04 14.06 -10.14
C ASP A 174 -2.77 15.55 -10.08
N ASN A 175 -1.94 15.98 -9.15
CA ASN A 175 -1.49 17.37 -9.15
C ASN A 175 -0.61 17.55 -10.38
N THR A 176 -1.22 17.92 -11.51
CA THR A 176 -0.51 18.36 -12.69
C THR A 176 0.09 19.74 -12.45
N ILE A 177 1.11 19.82 -11.60
CA ILE A 177 2.18 20.76 -11.87
C ILE A 177 2.88 20.16 -13.09
N PRO A 178 3.07 20.89 -14.21
CA PRO A 178 3.73 20.32 -15.38
C PRO A 178 5.11 19.83 -14.93
N ILE A 179 5.25 18.52 -14.80
CA ILE A 179 6.55 17.89 -14.66
C ILE A 179 7.20 18.10 -16.02
N PRO A 180 8.37 18.76 -16.13
CA PRO A 180 9.08 18.78 -17.37
C PRO A 180 9.27 17.33 -17.82
N THR A 181 8.71 17.00 -18.97
CA THR A 181 8.84 15.69 -19.59
C THR A 181 10.33 15.43 -19.88
N ARG A 182 11.02 14.87 -18.91
CA ARG A 182 12.22 14.10 -19.16
C ARG A 182 11.78 12.64 -19.14
N ASN A 183 11.92 11.98 -20.29
CA ASN A 183 11.77 10.54 -20.43
C ASN A 183 12.72 9.82 -19.45
N THR A 184 12.26 9.61 -18.23
CA THR A 184 12.87 8.67 -17.31
C THR A 184 11.88 7.55 -17.13
N VAL A 185 12.24 6.38 -17.62
CA VAL A 185 11.61 5.12 -17.23
C VAL A 185 11.59 5.12 -15.70
N GLN A 186 10.40 5.36 -15.11
CA GLN A 186 10.21 5.18 -13.69
C GLN A 186 10.37 3.70 -13.40
N THR A 187 11.49 3.32 -12.86
CA THR A 187 11.65 2.03 -12.21
C THR A 187 10.77 2.10 -10.97
N ILE A 188 9.55 1.59 -11.08
CA ILE A 188 8.65 1.48 -9.93
C ILE A 188 9.32 0.47 -8.99
N HIS A 189 9.77 0.94 -7.83
CA HIS A 189 10.21 0.04 -6.79
C HIS A 189 9.00 -0.72 -6.27
N ASN A 190 8.96 -2.02 -6.47
CA ASN A 190 7.97 -2.90 -5.84
C ASN A 190 8.29 -3.17 -4.36
N LEU A 191 9.00 -2.26 -3.69
CA LEU A 191 9.31 -2.41 -2.26
C LEU A 191 8.10 -2.00 -1.41
N SER A 192 7.81 -2.83 -0.40
CA SER A 192 6.86 -2.45 0.64
C SER A 192 7.44 -1.33 1.51
N GLU A 193 6.58 -0.59 2.24
CA GLU A 193 7.05 0.39 3.24
C GLU A 193 8.00 -0.23 4.25
N MET A 194 7.75 -1.49 4.62
CA MET A 194 8.60 -2.24 5.53
C MET A 194 10.01 -2.45 4.97
N ASP A 195 10.09 -2.84 3.71
CA ASP A 195 11.39 -3.06 3.04
C ASP A 195 12.15 -1.74 2.95
N ILE A 196 11.45 -0.65 2.59
CA ILE A 196 12.04 0.69 2.55
C ILE A 196 12.58 1.09 3.92
N LEU A 197 11.78 0.96 4.97
CA LEU A 197 12.21 1.27 6.34
C LEU A 197 13.43 0.43 6.74
N ASN A 198 13.42 -0.87 6.45
CA ASN A 198 14.55 -1.76 6.75
C ASN A 198 15.83 -1.32 6.02
N GLU A 199 15.73 -0.89 4.75
CA GLU A 199 16.89 -0.41 4.02
C GLU A 199 17.39 0.95 4.54
N ILE A 200 16.50 1.87 4.92
CA ILE A 200 16.88 3.12 5.57
C ILE A 200 17.65 2.83 6.87
N TYR A 201 17.15 1.93 7.71
CA TYR A 201 17.79 1.58 8.98
C TYR A 201 19.14 0.86 8.83
N LYS A 202 19.44 0.26 7.68
CA LYS A 202 20.77 -0.28 7.35
C LYS A 202 21.72 0.78 6.77
N SER A 203 21.24 1.96 6.45
CA SER A 203 22.00 2.99 5.78
C SER A 203 22.77 3.91 6.74
N LYS A 204 23.63 4.77 6.18
CA LYS A 204 24.30 5.84 6.95
C LYS A 204 23.32 6.89 7.50
N GLN A 205 22.10 6.95 6.97
CA GLN A 205 21.06 7.89 7.40
C GLN A 205 20.21 7.36 8.56
N ALA A 206 20.42 6.11 8.99
CA ALA A 206 19.61 5.44 9.99
C ALA A 206 19.38 6.26 11.27
N ARG A 207 20.45 6.85 11.83
CA ARG A 207 20.37 7.64 13.05
C ARG A 207 19.53 8.90 12.88
N LEU A 208 19.78 9.66 11.82
CA LEU A 208 18.99 10.87 11.51
C LEU A 208 17.53 10.52 11.27
N PHE A 209 17.29 9.48 10.47
CA PHE A 209 15.95 9.01 10.16
C PHE A 209 15.20 8.56 11.42
N ASP A 210 15.85 7.81 12.31
CA ASP A 210 15.26 7.36 13.58
C ASP A 210 14.89 8.54 14.50
N ASP A 211 15.77 9.54 14.62
CA ASP A 211 15.47 10.75 15.39
C ASP A 211 14.27 11.50 14.81
N LEU A 212 14.18 11.64 13.48
CA LEU A 212 13.04 12.28 12.80
C LEU A 212 11.75 11.46 12.96
N MET A 213 11.84 10.12 12.85
CA MET A 213 10.70 9.22 13.10
C MET A 213 10.16 9.35 14.51
N LYS A 214 11.01 9.61 15.49
CA LYS A 214 10.62 9.83 16.90
C LYS A 214 10.22 11.27 17.22
N GLY A 215 10.35 12.19 16.27
CA GLY A 215 10.03 13.60 16.45
C GLY A 215 11.13 14.42 17.14
N HIS A 216 12.33 13.86 17.28
CA HIS A 216 13.49 14.53 17.89
C HIS A 216 14.23 15.43 16.87
N TRP A 217 13.49 16.27 16.18
CA TRP A 217 14.00 17.12 15.10
C TRP A 217 14.96 18.22 15.60
N ASP A 218 14.76 18.70 16.82
CA ASP A 218 15.52 19.75 17.49
C ASP A 218 17.00 19.40 17.69
N ARG A 219 17.35 18.12 17.59
CA ARG A 219 18.75 17.65 17.62
C ARG A 219 19.53 17.95 16.35
N HIS A 220 18.84 18.22 15.24
CA HIS A 220 19.43 18.30 13.91
C HIS A 220 19.06 19.58 13.16
N TYR A 221 17.92 20.23 13.48
CA TYR A 221 17.36 21.34 12.75
C TYR A 221 16.92 22.46 13.68
N THR A 222 16.92 23.69 13.17
CA THR A 222 16.52 24.87 13.94
C THR A 222 15.01 25.06 13.95
N SER A 223 14.31 24.45 13.00
CA SER A 223 12.84 24.47 12.94
C SER A 223 12.26 23.12 12.49
N GLN A 224 11.05 22.83 12.96
CA GLN A 224 10.35 21.62 12.53
C GLN A 224 10.04 21.62 11.02
N SER A 225 9.90 22.81 10.39
CA SER A 225 9.69 22.90 8.93
C SER A 225 10.94 22.52 8.14
N GLU A 226 12.15 22.75 8.68
CA GLU A 226 13.39 22.24 8.09
C GLU A 226 13.49 20.73 8.24
N ALA A 227 13.08 20.19 9.38
CA ALA A 227 13.02 18.75 9.60
C ALA A 227 11.98 18.07 8.68
N ASP A 228 10.83 18.71 8.45
CA ASP A 228 9.81 18.20 7.53
C ASP A 228 10.36 18.02 6.11
N ILE A 229 11.06 19.02 5.57
CA ILE A 229 11.65 18.91 4.21
C ILE A 229 12.83 17.94 4.18
N ALA A 230 13.63 17.86 5.25
CA ALA A 230 14.74 16.91 5.34
C ALA A 230 14.22 15.47 5.35
N MET A 231 13.18 15.18 6.12
CA MET A 231 12.50 13.88 6.12
C MET A 231 11.91 13.57 4.75
N ALA A 232 11.25 14.54 4.12
CA ALA A 232 10.69 14.39 2.78
C ALA A 232 11.76 14.07 1.72
N ASN A 233 12.95 14.69 1.82
CA ASN A 233 14.08 14.41 0.92
C ASN A 233 14.64 12.98 1.11
N ILE A 234 14.76 12.52 2.36
CA ILE A 234 15.13 11.13 2.65
C ILE A 234 14.12 10.19 2.01
N LEU A 235 12.82 10.42 2.23
CA LEU A 235 11.76 9.60 1.69
C LEU A 235 11.71 9.66 0.15
N ALA A 236 11.94 10.83 -0.48
CA ALA A 236 11.98 10.96 -1.93
C ALA A 236 13.05 10.07 -2.58
N PHE A 237 14.20 9.94 -1.95
CA PHE A 237 15.24 9.02 -2.39
C PHE A 237 14.84 7.56 -2.20
N TRP A 238 14.44 7.17 -0.98
CA TRP A 238 14.22 5.78 -0.63
C TRP A 238 12.92 5.19 -1.18
N CYS A 239 11.85 5.99 -1.28
CA CYS A 239 10.58 5.59 -1.90
C CYS A 239 10.58 5.77 -3.43
N ALA A 240 11.73 6.03 -4.07
CA ALA A 240 11.82 6.28 -5.51
C ALA A 240 10.79 7.33 -6.00
N LYS A 241 10.55 8.35 -5.19
CA LYS A 241 9.59 9.43 -5.46
C LYS A 241 8.12 8.99 -5.47
N ASP A 242 7.80 7.83 -4.91
CA ASP A 242 6.40 7.42 -4.71
C ASP A 242 5.76 8.30 -3.63
N TYR A 243 4.98 9.26 -4.06
CA TYR A 243 4.28 10.21 -3.19
C TYR A 243 3.49 9.51 -2.08
N SER A 244 2.80 8.42 -2.42
CA SER A 244 1.91 7.73 -1.49
C SER A 244 2.67 7.03 -0.38
N GLN A 245 3.77 6.36 -0.72
CA GLN A 245 4.66 5.75 0.27
C GLN A 245 5.32 6.82 1.15
N MET A 246 5.77 7.94 0.55
CA MET A 246 6.36 9.06 1.28
C MET A 246 5.39 9.65 2.30
N ASP A 247 4.14 9.96 1.90
CA ASP A 247 3.11 10.51 2.78
C ASP A 247 2.72 9.52 3.88
N SER A 248 2.58 8.24 3.53
CA SER A 248 2.26 7.21 4.49
C SER A 248 3.33 7.05 5.58
N ILE A 249 4.61 7.02 5.20
CA ILE A 249 5.71 6.92 6.15
C ILE A 249 5.83 8.21 6.98
N PHE A 250 5.69 9.38 6.36
CA PHE A 250 5.75 10.66 7.07
C PHE A 250 4.67 10.74 8.16
N ARG A 251 3.45 10.32 7.87
CA ARG A 251 2.33 10.31 8.83
C ARG A 251 2.55 9.38 10.04
N GLN A 252 3.43 8.39 9.90
CA GLN A 252 3.83 7.50 10.99
C GLN A 252 4.93 8.10 11.87
N SER A 253 5.54 9.20 11.45
CA SER A 253 6.63 9.85 12.20
C SER A 253 6.10 10.76 13.30
N GLY A 254 6.96 11.07 14.27
CA GLY A 254 6.71 12.08 15.30
C GLY A 254 6.75 13.53 14.77
N LEU A 255 7.05 13.73 13.48
CA LEU A 255 6.95 15.04 12.82
C LEU A 255 5.53 15.36 12.38
N TYR A 256 4.68 14.33 12.22
CA TYR A 256 3.30 14.52 11.76
C TYR A 256 2.50 15.35 12.79
N ARG A 257 1.81 16.37 12.31
CA ARG A 257 0.92 17.26 13.06
C ARG A 257 -0.15 17.84 12.14
N ASP A 258 -1.18 18.49 12.69
CA ASP A 258 -2.32 19.06 11.95
C ASP A 258 -1.90 19.99 10.80
N LYS A 259 -0.78 20.70 10.96
CA LYS A 259 -0.19 21.54 9.91
C LYS A 259 0.05 20.75 8.61
N TRP A 260 0.30 19.45 8.67
CA TRP A 260 0.54 18.62 7.49
C TRP A 260 -0.66 18.63 6.54
N ASP A 261 -1.86 18.63 7.10
CA ASP A 261 -3.13 18.62 6.38
C ASP A 261 -3.73 20.04 6.20
N GLU A 262 -3.06 21.08 6.71
CA GLU A 262 -3.50 22.47 6.56
C GLU A 262 -3.57 22.87 5.08
N LYS A 263 -4.72 23.33 4.65
CA LYS A 263 -4.93 23.79 3.25
C LYS A 263 -4.16 25.07 2.95
N ARG A 264 -3.43 25.06 1.84
CA ARG A 264 -2.69 26.19 1.28
C ARG A 264 -3.02 26.36 -0.20
N LYS A 265 -3.97 27.22 -0.51
CA LYS A 265 -4.52 27.39 -1.87
C LYS A 265 -5.11 26.06 -2.37
N ASN A 266 -4.49 25.44 -3.39
CA ASN A 266 -4.98 24.22 -4.06
C ASN A 266 -4.34 22.92 -3.52
N SER A 267 -3.55 22.98 -2.44
CA SER A 267 -2.82 21.84 -1.88
C SER A 267 -2.71 21.95 -0.37
N THR A 268 -2.20 20.91 0.30
CA THR A 268 -1.85 20.99 1.72
C THR A 268 -0.37 21.35 1.92
N TYR A 269 0.01 21.69 3.15
CA TYR A 269 1.42 21.91 3.50
C TYR A 269 2.25 20.63 3.23
N GLY A 270 1.74 19.46 3.62
CA GLY A 270 2.41 18.19 3.37
C GLY A 270 2.58 17.89 1.89
N GLU A 271 1.53 18.12 1.08
CA GLU A 271 1.63 17.99 -0.38
C GLU A 271 2.73 18.86 -0.96
N GLN A 272 2.79 20.15 -0.59
CA GLN A 272 3.83 21.07 -1.08
C GLN A 272 5.23 20.61 -0.67
N THR A 273 5.39 20.15 0.58
CA THR A 273 6.65 19.66 1.10
C THR A 273 7.15 18.42 0.36
N LEU A 274 6.26 17.44 0.15
CA LEU A 274 6.60 16.21 -0.58
C LEU A 274 6.91 16.48 -2.05
N PHE A 275 6.10 17.32 -2.73
CA PHE A 275 6.37 17.68 -4.13
C PHE A 275 7.68 18.44 -4.31
N LYS A 276 8.01 19.33 -3.37
CA LYS A 276 9.31 20.00 -3.38
C LYS A 276 10.44 18.97 -3.30
N ALA A 277 10.38 18.04 -2.36
CA ALA A 277 11.39 16.99 -2.20
C ALA A 277 11.50 16.09 -3.45
N ILE A 278 10.37 15.67 -4.05
CA ILE A 278 10.33 14.87 -5.28
C ILE A 278 11.03 15.59 -6.43
N ASN A 279 10.80 16.89 -6.58
CA ASN A 279 11.39 17.69 -7.67
C ASN A 279 12.89 17.96 -7.46
N GLU A 280 13.32 18.18 -6.23
CA GLU A 280 14.71 18.48 -5.89
C GLU A 280 15.60 17.23 -5.82
N THR A 281 15.03 16.05 -5.61
CA THR A 281 15.77 14.79 -5.57
C THR A 281 16.17 14.35 -6.97
N SER A 282 17.47 14.26 -7.24
CA SER A 282 18.00 13.82 -8.55
C SER A 282 18.12 12.30 -8.66
N ASN A 283 18.53 11.61 -7.60
CA ASN A 283 18.77 10.18 -7.55
C ASN A 283 17.72 9.47 -6.71
N ILE A 284 17.46 8.21 -7.01
CA ILE A 284 16.57 7.34 -6.26
C ILE A 284 17.27 6.05 -5.85
N TYR A 285 16.81 5.46 -4.75
CA TYR A 285 17.27 4.14 -4.34
C TYR A 285 16.84 3.08 -5.36
N THR A 286 17.78 2.22 -5.73
CA THR A 286 17.53 1.05 -6.56
C THR A 286 17.98 -0.19 -5.77
N PRO A 287 17.08 -1.13 -5.48
CA PRO A 287 17.45 -2.36 -4.79
C PRO A 287 18.50 -3.11 -5.59
N LYS A 288 19.50 -3.67 -4.90
CA LYS A 288 20.40 -4.61 -5.54
C LYS A 288 19.59 -5.82 -5.97
N GLN A 289 19.58 -6.13 -7.27
CA GLN A 289 19.03 -7.40 -7.74
C GLN A 289 19.84 -8.51 -7.05
N GLU A 290 19.18 -9.36 -6.28
CA GLU A 290 19.76 -10.63 -5.88
C GLU A 290 20.06 -11.38 -7.17
N LYS A 291 21.34 -11.70 -7.41
CA LYS A 291 21.71 -12.56 -8.52
C LYS A 291 20.99 -13.89 -8.28
N GLU A 292 20.13 -14.28 -9.21
CA GLU A 292 19.55 -15.63 -9.17
C GLU A 292 20.69 -16.62 -8.93
N PRO A 293 20.53 -17.57 -8.00
CA PRO A 293 21.52 -18.63 -7.86
C PRO A 293 21.65 -19.32 -9.21
N LEU A 294 22.88 -19.40 -9.71
CA LEU A 294 23.19 -20.10 -10.95
C LEU A 294 22.49 -21.45 -10.91
N LYS A 295 21.49 -21.63 -11.77
CA LYS A 295 20.86 -22.94 -11.99
C LYS A 295 21.97 -23.84 -12.50
N TYR A 296 22.44 -24.76 -11.65
CA TYR A 296 23.33 -25.83 -12.06
C TYR A 296 22.67 -26.58 -13.21
N ALA A 297 23.22 -26.48 -14.39
CA ALA A 297 22.84 -27.36 -15.48
C ALA A 297 23.19 -28.80 -15.04
N PRO A 298 22.28 -29.79 -15.20
CA PRO A 298 22.61 -31.14 -14.87
C PRO A 298 23.78 -31.60 -15.75
N VAL A 299 24.88 -31.98 -15.11
CA VAL A 299 26.03 -32.55 -15.80
C VAL A 299 25.60 -33.93 -16.31
N SER A 300 25.47 -34.06 -17.63
CA SER A 300 25.26 -35.34 -18.30
C SER A 300 26.55 -36.15 -18.18
N TYR A 301 26.56 -37.16 -17.33
CA TYR A 301 27.64 -38.15 -17.32
C TYR A 301 27.48 -39.06 -18.54
N THR A 302 28.29 -38.81 -19.58
CA THR A 302 28.53 -39.78 -20.64
C THR A 302 29.54 -40.79 -20.13
N HIS A 303 29.11 -42.04 -19.96
CA HIS A 303 30.01 -43.17 -19.70
C HIS A 303 30.96 -43.36 -20.84
N LEU A 304 32.24 -43.05 -20.60
CA LEU A 304 33.34 -43.52 -21.45
C LEU A 304 33.58 -45.00 -21.16
N THR A 305 33.15 -45.86 -22.07
CA THR A 305 33.53 -47.28 -22.09
C THR A 305 34.98 -47.40 -22.57
N LEU A 306 35.83 -47.93 -21.70
CA LEU A 306 37.19 -48.31 -22.06
C LEU A 306 37.21 -49.45 -23.07
N PRO A 307 38.04 -49.46 -24.10
CA PRO A 307 38.18 -50.60 -25.02
C PRO A 307 38.94 -51.74 -24.31
N THR A 308 38.33 -52.90 -24.25
CA THR A 308 38.97 -54.18 -23.88
C THR A 308 39.94 -54.58 -24.97
N LYS A 309 41.25 -54.72 -24.61
CA LYS A 309 42.25 -55.36 -25.46
C LYS A 309 42.04 -56.85 -25.41
N ALA A 310 41.98 -57.48 -26.63
CA ALA A 310 42.11 -58.89 -26.83
C ALA A 310 43.59 -59.29 -26.74
#